data_78e29f18f908c836d0929f651edb3fb4
#
_entry.id   78e29f18f908c836d0929f651edb3fb4
#
_cell.length_a   1.000
_cell.length_b   1.000
_cell.length_c   1.000
_cell.angle_alpha   90.00
_cell.angle_beta   90.00
_cell.angle_gamma   90.00
#
_symmetry.space_group_name_H-M   'P 1'
#
loop_
_entity.id
_entity.type
_entity.pdbx_description
1 polymer ?
#
loop_
_entity_poly.entity_id
_entity_poly.type
_entity_poly.pdbx_seq_one_letter_code
_entity_poly.pdbx_strand_id
1 'polypeptide(L)'
;MELVIIGMAAIITSALTLFSGFGLGTILMPVFALYFPVPVAIAATAVVHLANNLFKFALMAKQADWKTVAQFGIPAMLAAMIGAYLLTLFDLMPVLASYSIAGKVFQVTAVKAVIGCVIVVFAALELSP
;
A
#
# COMPACT_ATOMS: atom_id res chain seq x y z
N MET A 1 -7.87 21.31 2.71
CA MET A 1 -8.83 20.26 3.11
C MET A 1 -8.30 18.87 2.81
N GLU A 2 -7.72 18.63 1.66
CA GLU A 2 -7.15 17.32 1.24
C GLU A 2 -6.07 16.78 2.19
N LEU A 3 -5.11 17.61 2.58
CA LEU A 3 -4.04 17.20 3.51
C LEU A 3 -4.57 16.76 4.89
N VAL A 4 -5.67 17.35 5.35
CA VAL A 4 -6.31 16.96 6.62
C VAL A 4 -6.94 15.57 6.48
N ILE A 5 -7.64 15.31 5.37
CA ILE A 5 -8.25 13.99 5.09
C ILE A 5 -7.16 12.91 4.99
N ILE A 6 -6.09 13.20 4.26
CA ILE A 6 -4.93 12.30 4.11
C ILE A 6 -4.29 12.02 5.47
N GLY A 7 -4.06 13.07 6.27
CA GLY A 7 -3.47 12.94 7.60
C GLY A 7 -4.35 12.12 8.55
N MET A 8 -5.65 12.39 8.58
CA MET A 8 -6.61 11.62 9.37
C MET A 8 -6.67 10.15 8.92
N ALA A 9 -6.72 9.89 7.61
CA ALA A 9 -6.70 8.53 7.08
C ALA A 9 -5.42 7.79 7.51
N ALA A 10 -4.25 8.44 7.43
CA ALA A 10 -3.00 7.85 7.85
C ALA A 10 -2.98 7.51 9.36
N ILE A 11 -3.47 8.41 10.22
CA ILE A 11 -3.53 8.18 11.67
C ILE A 11 -4.49 7.05 12.01
N ILE A 12 -5.71 7.08 11.46
CA ILE A 12 -6.74 6.07 11.72
C ILE A 12 -6.26 4.70 11.25
N THR A 13 -5.72 4.62 10.03
CA THR A 13 -5.22 3.37 9.47
C THR A 13 -4.02 2.84 10.24
N SER A 14 -3.11 3.71 10.69
CA SER A 14 -1.98 3.31 11.54
C SER A 14 -2.43 2.76 12.88
N ALA A 15 -3.42 3.38 13.52
CA ALA A 15 -4.01 2.90 14.77
C ALA A 15 -4.70 1.54 14.58
N LEU A 16 -5.50 1.37 13.53
CA LEU A 16 -6.12 0.08 13.20
C LEU A 16 -5.06 -1.03 12.98
N THR A 17 -3.98 -0.71 12.29
CA THR A 17 -2.90 -1.67 12.02
C THR A 17 -2.13 -2.09 13.26
N LEU A 18 -2.10 -1.28 14.31
CA LEU A 18 -1.50 -1.67 15.61
C LEU A 18 -2.22 -2.87 16.23
N PHE A 19 -3.54 -2.95 16.06
CA PHE A 19 -4.36 -4.00 16.64
C PHE A 19 -4.55 -5.20 15.71
N SER A 20 -4.80 -4.95 14.40
CA SER A 20 -5.10 -6.00 13.43
C SER A 20 -3.85 -6.58 12.75
N GLY A 21 -2.74 -5.86 12.76
CA GLY A 21 -1.53 -6.22 11.99
C GLY A 21 -1.67 -6.03 10.47
N PHE A 22 -2.88 -5.77 9.98
CA PHE A 22 -3.23 -5.66 8.56
C PHE A 22 -3.93 -4.33 8.26
N GLY A 23 -3.86 -3.85 7.02
CA GLY A 23 -4.72 -2.76 6.55
C GLY A 23 -4.02 -1.47 6.15
N LEU A 24 -2.77 -1.21 6.58
CA LEU A 24 -2.13 0.07 6.28
C LEU A 24 -1.93 0.26 4.76
N GLY A 25 -1.44 -0.75 4.05
CA GLY A 25 -1.27 -0.72 2.60
C GLY A 25 -2.59 -0.82 1.84
N THR A 26 -3.52 -1.65 2.32
CA THR A 26 -4.79 -1.92 1.64
C THR A 26 -5.80 -0.78 1.75
N ILE A 27 -5.75 0.01 2.82
CA ILE A 27 -6.66 1.14 3.03
C ILE A 27 -6.00 2.46 2.62
N LEU A 28 -4.77 2.69 3.06
CA LEU A 28 -4.11 3.98 2.89
C LEU A 28 -3.70 4.25 1.45
N MET A 29 -3.20 3.22 0.75
CA MET A 29 -2.77 3.35 -0.64
C MET A 29 -3.91 3.79 -1.58
N PRO A 30 -5.11 3.18 -1.57
CA PRO A 30 -6.24 3.66 -2.35
C PRO A 30 -6.65 5.10 -2.01
N VAL A 31 -6.63 5.48 -0.72
CA VAL A 31 -6.93 6.86 -0.31
C VAL A 31 -5.93 7.85 -0.92
N PHE A 32 -4.63 7.54 -0.87
CA PHE A 32 -3.61 8.38 -1.50
C PHE A 32 -3.75 8.42 -3.02
N ALA A 33 -4.13 7.32 -3.65
CA ALA A 33 -4.32 7.24 -5.10
C ALA A 33 -5.51 8.08 -5.63
N LEU A 34 -6.41 8.55 -4.76
CA LEU A 34 -7.44 9.53 -5.12
C LEU A 34 -6.87 10.94 -5.35
N TYR A 35 -5.77 11.27 -4.67
CA TYR A 35 -5.20 12.62 -4.66
C TYR A 35 -3.86 12.70 -5.40
N PHE A 36 -3.14 11.59 -5.52
CA PHE A 36 -1.79 11.53 -6.10
C PHE A 36 -1.71 10.52 -7.24
N PRO A 37 -0.77 10.69 -8.18
CA PRO A 37 -0.41 9.63 -9.13
C PRO A 37 -0.02 8.35 -8.39
N VAL A 38 -0.33 7.18 -8.98
CA VAL A 38 -0.14 5.88 -8.30
C VAL A 38 1.28 5.65 -7.78
N PRO A 39 2.36 5.96 -8.51
CA PRO A 39 3.71 5.80 -7.97
C PRO A 39 3.97 6.65 -6.72
N VAL A 40 3.44 7.87 -6.70
CA VAL A 40 3.54 8.79 -5.54
C VAL A 40 2.72 8.27 -4.36
N ALA A 41 1.50 7.76 -4.62
CA ALA A 41 0.64 7.16 -3.59
C ALA A 41 1.30 5.95 -2.94
N ILE A 42 1.96 5.08 -3.73
CA ILE A 42 2.72 3.93 -3.23
C ILE A 42 3.90 4.39 -2.37
N ALA A 43 4.69 5.36 -2.85
CA ALA A 43 5.83 5.90 -2.11
C ALA A 43 5.39 6.54 -0.79
N ALA A 44 4.33 7.35 -0.79
CA ALA A 44 3.78 7.97 0.41
C ALA A 44 3.27 6.92 1.41
N THR A 45 2.58 5.89 0.93
CA THR A 45 2.14 4.76 1.76
C THR A 45 3.35 4.04 2.37
N ALA A 46 4.41 3.81 1.60
CA ALA A 46 5.64 3.17 2.09
C ALA A 46 6.32 3.98 3.21
N VAL A 47 6.32 5.31 3.13
CA VAL A 47 6.85 6.19 4.18
C VAL A 47 6.03 6.05 5.47
N VAL A 48 4.71 6.04 5.39
CA VAL A 48 3.84 5.83 6.57
C VAL A 48 4.04 4.43 7.16
N HIS A 49 4.19 3.41 6.30
CA HIS A 49 4.51 2.05 6.72
C HIS A 49 5.85 1.97 7.45
N LEU A 50 6.87 2.63 6.92
CA LEU A 50 8.20 2.66 7.55
C LEU A 50 8.12 3.31 8.93
N ALA A 51 7.47 4.46 9.06
CA ALA A 51 7.30 5.15 10.33
C ALA A 51 6.56 4.28 11.36
N ASN A 52 5.44 3.64 10.95
CA ASN A 52 4.66 2.75 11.80
C ASN A 52 5.47 1.50 12.22
N ASN A 53 6.25 0.92 11.31
CA ASN A 53 7.08 -0.24 11.60
C ASN A 53 8.26 0.10 12.50
N LEU A 54 8.88 1.27 12.35
CA LEU A 54 9.93 1.76 13.25
C LEU A 54 9.38 1.96 14.68
N PHE A 55 8.18 2.50 14.80
CA PHE A 55 7.50 2.63 16.09
C PHE A 55 7.24 1.27 16.74
N LYS A 56 6.66 0.32 16.00
CA LYS A 56 6.45 -1.07 16.47
C LYS A 56 7.76 -1.74 16.85
N PHE A 57 8.79 -1.58 16.03
CA PHE A 57 10.11 -2.12 16.28
C PHE A 57 10.69 -1.59 17.60
N ALA A 58 10.60 -0.28 17.84
CA ALA A 58 11.06 0.32 19.08
C ALA A 58 10.38 -0.26 20.33
N LEU A 59 9.10 -0.63 20.21
CA LEU A 59 8.32 -1.22 21.30
C LEU A 59 8.60 -2.72 21.51
N MET A 60 8.80 -3.47 20.42
CA MET A 60 8.74 -4.94 20.43
C MET A 60 10.05 -5.64 20.04
N ALA A 61 11.09 -4.92 19.65
CA ALA A 61 12.34 -5.51 19.13
C ALA A 61 13.01 -6.51 20.09
N LYS A 62 12.86 -6.29 21.40
CA LYS A 62 13.41 -7.18 22.45
C LYS A 62 12.74 -8.56 22.49
N GLN A 63 11.53 -8.68 21.95
CA GLN A 63 10.73 -9.91 21.92
C GLN A 63 10.77 -10.59 20.53
N ALA A 64 11.49 -10.02 19.58
CA ALA A 64 11.54 -10.51 18.21
C ALA A 64 12.38 -11.80 18.11
N ASP A 65 11.85 -12.80 17.45
CA ASP A 65 12.62 -13.96 16.98
C ASP A 65 13.39 -13.58 15.70
N TRP A 66 14.65 -13.23 15.88
CA TRP A 66 15.53 -12.79 14.79
C TRP A 66 15.72 -13.83 13.71
N LYS A 67 15.61 -15.13 14.04
CA LYS A 67 15.68 -16.20 13.05
C LYS A 67 14.51 -16.12 12.09
N THR A 68 13.30 -16.01 12.62
CA THR A 68 12.08 -15.83 11.84
C THR A 68 12.11 -14.53 11.05
N VAL A 69 12.58 -13.43 11.64
CA VAL A 69 12.73 -12.13 10.94
C VAL A 69 13.66 -12.27 9.74
N ALA A 70 14.80 -12.97 9.86
CA ALA A 70 15.70 -13.16 8.74
C ALA A 70 15.13 -14.07 7.65
N GLN A 71 14.48 -15.18 8.03
CA GLN A 71 13.91 -16.13 7.09
C GLN A 71 12.80 -15.54 6.21
N PHE A 72 11.98 -14.65 6.75
CA PHE A 72 10.89 -14.01 6.00
C PHE A 72 11.29 -12.63 5.48
N GLY A 73 12.07 -11.87 6.22
CA GLY A 73 12.42 -10.49 5.88
C GLY A 73 13.37 -10.40 4.68
N ILE A 74 14.36 -11.30 4.57
CA ILE A 74 15.30 -11.27 3.44
C ILE A 74 14.58 -11.56 2.11
N PRO A 75 13.81 -12.65 1.97
CA PRO A 75 13.04 -12.89 0.75
C PRO A 75 12.02 -11.77 0.45
N ALA A 76 11.36 -11.24 1.48
CA ALA A 76 10.41 -10.14 1.31
C ALA A 76 11.09 -8.86 0.80
N MET A 77 12.30 -8.56 1.28
CA MET A 77 13.07 -7.39 0.81
C MET A 77 13.45 -7.55 -0.66
N LEU A 78 13.92 -8.72 -1.07
CA LEU A 78 14.26 -9.01 -2.48
C LEU A 78 13.01 -8.91 -3.37
N ALA A 79 11.89 -9.48 -2.94
CA ALA A 79 10.62 -9.39 -3.66
C ALA A 79 10.13 -7.92 -3.77
N ALA A 80 10.30 -7.12 -2.72
CA ALA A 80 9.95 -5.70 -2.74
C ALA A 80 10.79 -4.90 -3.75
N MET A 81 12.08 -5.20 -3.86
CA MET A 81 12.95 -4.55 -4.87
C MET A 81 12.51 -4.91 -6.30
N ILE A 82 12.18 -6.18 -6.54
CA ILE A 82 11.63 -6.63 -7.83
C ILE A 82 10.30 -5.93 -8.12
N GLY A 83 9.40 -5.87 -7.12
CA GLY A 83 8.12 -5.20 -7.25
C GLY A 83 8.25 -3.70 -7.55
N ALA A 84 9.20 -3.02 -6.91
CA ALA A 84 9.49 -1.61 -7.19
C ALA A 84 10.00 -1.40 -8.63
N TYR A 85 10.86 -2.30 -9.12
CA TYR A 85 11.32 -2.26 -10.50
C TYR A 85 10.18 -2.50 -11.50
N LEU A 86 9.33 -3.51 -11.26
CA LEU A 86 8.16 -3.79 -12.09
C LEU A 86 7.18 -2.62 -12.10
N LEU A 87 7.02 -1.90 -10.97
CA LEU A 87 6.18 -0.72 -10.91
C LEU A 87 6.63 0.35 -11.92
N THR A 88 7.93 0.60 -12.05
CA THR A 88 8.46 1.56 -13.02
C THR A 88 8.19 1.14 -14.46
N LEU A 89 8.27 -0.16 -14.76
CA LEU A 89 7.95 -0.69 -16.09
C LEU A 89 6.46 -0.54 -16.41
N PHE A 90 5.57 -0.83 -15.46
CA PHE A 90 4.13 -0.69 -15.66
C PHE A 90 3.68 0.77 -15.79
N ASP A 91 4.37 1.71 -15.14
CA ASP A 91 4.06 3.14 -15.26
C ASP A 91 4.34 3.70 -16.66
N LEU A 92 5.23 3.05 -17.42
CA LEU A 92 5.51 3.38 -18.82
C LEU A 92 4.48 2.82 -19.81
N MET A 93 3.55 1.96 -19.36
CA MET A 93 2.53 1.38 -20.23
C MET A 93 1.43 2.38 -20.56
N PRO A 94 0.82 2.28 -21.77
CA PRO A 94 -0.28 3.16 -22.16
C PRO A 94 -1.50 2.94 -21.25
N VAL A 95 -2.36 3.97 -21.22
CA VAL A 95 -3.64 3.92 -20.52
C VAL A 95 -4.52 2.83 -21.15
N LEU A 96 -5.01 1.89 -20.35
CA LEU A 96 -5.82 0.75 -20.78
C LEU A 96 -7.26 1.20 -21.10
N ALA A 97 -7.83 2.09 -20.28
CA ALA A 97 -9.17 2.62 -20.44
C ALA A 97 -9.29 3.97 -19.76
N SER A 98 -10.25 4.77 -20.25
CA SER A 98 -10.63 6.01 -19.57
C SER A 98 -12.14 6.07 -19.42
N TYR A 99 -12.62 6.57 -18.28
CA TYR A 99 -14.03 6.78 -18.02
C TYR A 99 -14.26 8.13 -17.36
N SER A 100 -15.45 8.68 -17.51
CA SER A 100 -15.81 9.97 -16.93
C SER A 100 -16.92 9.80 -15.88
N ILE A 101 -16.69 10.36 -14.68
CA ILE A 101 -17.69 10.42 -13.62
C ILE A 101 -17.76 11.87 -13.12
N ALA A 102 -18.96 12.42 -13.08
CA ALA A 102 -19.22 13.78 -12.58
C ALA A 102 -18.35 14.86 -13.27
N GLY A 103 -18.09 14.72 -14.58
CA GLY A 103 -17.27 15.66 -15.35
C GLY A 103 -15.76 15.54 -15.16
N LYS A 104 -15.28 14.57 -14.36
CA LYS A 104 -13.86 14.26 -14.19
C LYS A 104 -13.50 13.02 -14.99
N VAL A 105 -12.41 13.07 -15.75
CA VAL A 105 -11.88 11.94 -16.50
C VAL A 105 -10.92 11.14 -15.61
N PHE A 106 -11.19 9.86 -15.47
CA PHE A 106 -10.36 8.90 -14.76
C PHE A 106 -9.69 7.95 -15.75
N GLN A 107 -8.42 7.68 -15.52
CA GLN A 107 -7.63 6.79 -16.38
C GLN A 107 -7.31 5.50 -15.62
N VAL A 108 -7.56 4.37 -16.26
CA VAL A 108 -7.17 3.04 -15.80
C VAL A 108 -5.83 2.70 -16.44
N THR A 109 -4.77 2.70 -15.66
CA THR A 109 -3.44 2.25 -16.08
C THR A 109 -3.25 0.78 -15.71
N ALA A 110 -2.25 0.11 -16.30
CA ALA A 110 -1.91 -1.27 -15.97
C ALA A 110 -1.64 -1.44 -14.46
N VAL A 111 -0.94 -0.49 -13.85
CA VAL A 111 -0.68 -0.48 -12.40
C VAL A 111 -1.96 -0.47 -11.59
N LYS A 112 -2.91 0.42 -11.92
CA LYS A 112 -4.20 0.51 -11.21
C LYS A 112 -5.01 -0.78 -11.35
N ALA A 113 -5.01 -1.38 -12.53
CA ALA A 113 -5.72 -2.64 -12.78
C ALA A 113 -5.12 -3.79 -11.94
N VAL A 114 -3.80 -3.94 -11.94
CA VAL A 114 -3.10 -4.97 -11.14
C VAL A 114 -3.37 -4.77 -9.64
N ILE A 115 -3.21 -3.54 -9.14
CA ILE A 115 -3.45 -3.24 -7.73
C ILE A 115 -4.90 -3.52 -7.34
N GLY A 116 -5.86 -3.10 -8.16
CA GLY A 116 -7.28 -3.38 -7.94
C GLY A 116 -7.57 -4.88 -7.87
N CYS A 117 -7.02 -5.67 -8.82
CA CYS A 117 -7.16 -7.14 -8.80
C CYS A 117 -6.55 -7.74 -7.52
N VAL A 118 -5.36 -7.32 -7.13
CA VAL A 118 -4.69 -7.82 -5.91
C VAL A 118 -5.53 -7.51 -4.67
N ILE A 119 -6.06 -6.30 -4.53
CA ILE A 119 -6.92 -5.92 -3.41
C ILE A 119 -8.19 -6.78 -3.37
N VAL A 120 -8.83 -7.02 -4.52
CA VAL A 120 -10.03 -7.86 -4.61
C VAL A 120 -9.73 -9.30 -4.21
N VAL A 121 -8.60 -9.85 -4.68
CA VAL A 121 -8.18 -11.22 -4.32
C VAL A 121 -7.93 -11.33 -2.81
N PHE A 122 -7.19 -10.39 -2.22
CA PHE A 122 -6.95 -10.39 -0.78
C PHE A 122 -8.25 -10.22 0.02
N ALA A 123 -9.14 -9.34 -0.38
CA ALA A 123 -10.44 -9.18 0.26
C ALA A 123 -11.28 -10.47 0.18
N ALA A 124 -11.27 -11.14 -0.96
CA ALA A 124 -11.98 -12.41 -1.13
C ALA A 124 -11.38 -13.53 -0.26
N LEU A 125 -10.05 -13.60 -0.13
CA LEU A 125 -9.38 -14.56 0.74
C LEU A 125 -9.66 -14.28 2.23
N GLU A 126 -9.71 -13.02 2.62
CA GLU A 126 -9.99 -12.62 4.01
C GLU A 126 -11.46 -12.88 4.40
N LEU A 127 -12.39 -12.76 3.46
CA LEU A 127 -13.81 -13.05 3.66
C LEU A 127 -14.16 -14.56 3.52
N SER A 128 -13.21 -15.35 3.02
CA SER A 128 -13.39 -16.79 2.90
C SER A 128 -13.22 -17.46 4.27
N PRO A 129 -14.18 -18.26 4.75
CA PRO A 129 -14.13 -18.92 6.05
C PRO A 129 -13.02 -19.98 6.13
#